data_8924723912f43a1c54397c12d32f827c
#
_entry.id   8924723912f43a1c54397c12d32f827c
#
_cell.length_a   1.000
_cell.length_b   1.000
_cell.length_c   1.000
_cell.angle_alpha   90.00
_cell.angle_beta   90.00
_cell.angle_gamma   90.00
#
_symmetry.space_group_name_H-M   'P 1'
#
loop_
_entity.id
_entity.type
_entity.pdbx_description
1 polymer ?
#
loop_
_entity_poly.entity_id
_entity_poly.type
_entity_poly.pdbx_seq_one_letter_code
_entity_poly.pdbx_strand_id
1 'polypeptide(L)'
;MNPENVLDSAMAAGASPGGSGNDGISSASAQRMSSQIPAIVPAQTALVVMHYQTDILGLFPSVAPALLANTRKLCDAARAKGVSVYFANLRFSPGYPEVSPLNKNGQGIKQLGLFVDDGTSPELGRQASEPVIIAHRASVFFGTDLQARLFAQGIDSLIMVGIASTGVVLSSVAYASDADFRLYTVKDCCYDPDQVVHEHLFSTAFDSRTTVLSLADALLLLA
;
A
#
# COMPACT_ATOMS: atom_id res chain seq x y z
N MET A 1 12.70 21.93 14.27
CA MET A 1 12.24 21.76 12.89
C MET A 1 11.08 20.77 12.96
N ASN A 2 9.90 21.13 12.50
CA ASN A 2 8.69 20.29 12.66
C ASN A 2 8.83 19.07 11.75
N PRO A 3 8.60 17.83 12.23
CA PRO A 3 8.73 16.61 11.41
C PRO A 3 7.85 16.59 10.14
N GLU A 4 6.72 17.28 10.15
CA GLU A 4 5.84 17.43 8.99
C GLU A 4 6.52 18.12 7.80
N ASN A 5 7.42 19.09 8.04
CA ASN A 5 8.14 19.81 6.99
C ASN A 5 9.27 19.01 6.32
N VAL A 6 9.76 17.94 6.93
CA VAL A 6 10.85 17.14 6.36
C VAL A 6 10.30 16.10 5.38
N LEU A 7 9.12 15.57 5.65
CA LEU A 7 8.41 14.68 4.70
C LEU A 7 7.93 15.47 3.47
N ASP A 8 7.40 16.69 3.66
CA ASP A 8 7.04 17.58 2.56
C ASP A 8 8.24 17.92 1.65
N SER A 9 9.42 18.16 2.24
CA SER A 9 10.63 18.47 1.46
C SER A 9 11.18 17.27 0.68
N ALA A 10 10.95 16.06 1.15
CA ALA A 10 11.36 14.84 0.46
C ALA A 10 10.37 14.42 -0.66
N MET A 11 9.11 14.89 -0.56
CA MET A 11 8.04 14.57 -1.51
C MET A 11 7.69 15.72 -2.46
N ALA A 12 8.08 16.98 -2.17
CA ALA A 12 7.65 18.19 -2.88
C ALA A 12 8.49 18.61 -4.08
N ALA A 13 9.24 17.72 -4.72
CA ALA A 13 9.96 18.04 -5.95
C ALA A 13 9.08 17.78 -7.19
N GLY A 14 8.06 18.61 -7.43
CA GLY A 14 7.32 18.52 -8.68
C GLY A 14 5.92 19.12 -8.72
N ALA A 15 5.71 20.33 -8.23
CA ALA A 15 4.44 21.02 -8.47
C ALA A 15 4.68 22.31 -9.28
N SER A 16 4.18 22.33 -10.52
CA SER A 16 3.88 23.58 -11.27
C SER A 16 2.37 23.73 -11.37
N PRO A 17 1.83 24.95 -11.20
CA PRO A 17 0.38 25.18 -11.20
C PRO A 17 -0.16 25.45 -12.60
N GLY A 18 -1.32 24.92 -12.90
CA GLY A 18 -2.11 25.43 -14.02
C GLY A 18 -3.15 24.49 -14.61
N GLY A 19 -4.40 24.88 -14.55
CA GLY A 19 -5.43 24.37 -15.45
C GLY A 19 -6.72 23.92 -14.78
N SER A 20 -7.66 24.85 -14.60
CA SER A 20 -9.06 24.58 -14.27
C SER A 20 -9.78 23.92 -15.45
N GLY A 21 -10.36 22.77 -15.22
CA GLY A 21 -11.30 22.14 -16.12
C GLY A 21 -12.21 21.22 -15.32
N ASN A 22 -13.40 21.73 -15.01
CA ASN A 22 -14.46 21.00 -14.31
C ASN A 22 -15.32 20.30 -15.37
N ASP A 23 -15.20 19.01 -15.55
CA ASP A 23 -16.20 18.24 -16.29
C ASP A 23 -16.62 17.04 -15.46
N GLY A 24 -17.88 17.07 -15.06
CA GLY A 24 -18.53 16.06 -14.23
C GLY A 24 -18.53 14.69 -14.90
N ILE A 25 -17.90 13.74 -14.25
CA ILE A 25 -18.03 12.32 -14.61
C ILE A 25 -19.44 11.88 -14.24
N SER A 26 -20.22 11.50 -15.26
CA SER A 26 -21.62 11.14 -15.10
C SER A 26 -21.77 9.87 -14.25
N SER A 27 -22.83 9.85 -13.43
CA SER A 27 -23.24 8.73 -12.59
C SER A 27 -23.41 7.38 -13.34
N ALA A 28 -23.48 7.41 -14.66
CA ALA A 28 -23.54 6.24 -15.52
C ALA A 28 -22.21 5.47 -15.65
N SER A 29 -21.05 6.13 -15.44
CA SER A 29 -19.73 5.45 -15.44
C SER A 29 -19.48 4.72 -14.13
N ALA A 30 -19.91 5.27 -13.00
CA ALA A 30 -19.80 4.59 -11.70
C ALA A 30 -20.69 3.32 -11.64
N GLN A 31 -21.87 3.35 -12.24
CA GLN A 31 -22.76 2.19 -12.32
C GLN A 31 -22.30 1.08 -13.28
N ARG A 32 -21.49 1.39 -14.31
CA ARG A 32 -20.91 0.37 -15.20
C ARG A 32 -19.72 -0.37 -14.56
N MET A 33 -19.03 0.23 -13.59
CA MET A 33 -17.90 -0.43 -12.91
C MET A 33 -18.36 -1.48 -11.88
N SER A 34 -19.53 -1.32 -11.28
CA SER A 34 -20.08 -2.28 -10.31
C SER A 34 -20.49 -3.64 -10.91
N SER A 35 -20.60 -3.76 -12.23
CA SER A 35 -21.11 -4.98 -12.88
C SER A 35 -20.03 -5.95 -13.37
N GLN A 36 -18.73 -5.70 -13.19
CA GLN A 36 -17.65 -6.56 -13.71
C GLN A 36 -16.35 -6.56 -12.89
N ILE A 37 -16.40 -6.52 -11.56
CA ILE A 37 -15.19 -6.88 -10.81
C ILE A 37 -15.01 -8.40 -11.00
N PRO A 38 -13.89 -8.85 -11.61
CA PRO A 38 -13.66 -10.28 -11.78
C PRO A 38 -13.66 -10.99 -10.43
N ALA A 39 -14.36 -12.11 -10.33
CA ALA A 39 -14.34 -12.93 -9.13
C ALA A 39 -12.89 -13.38 -8.84
N ILE A 40 -12.49 -13.37 -7.58
CA ILE A 40 -11.20 -13.90 -7.15
C ILE A 40 -11.29 -15.40 -6.90
N VAL A 41 -10.17 -16.10 -7.07
CA VAL A 41 -9.97 -17.47 -6.59
C VAL A 41 -9.18 -17.36 -5.28
N PRO A 42 -9.78 -17.64 -4.11
CA PRO A 42 -9.12 -17.37 -2.83
C PRO A 42 -7.75 -18.02 -2.68
N ALA A 43 -7.62 -19.29 -3.13
CA ALA A 43 -6.36 -20.04 -3.08
C ALA A 43 -5.25 -19.48 -4.01
N GLN A 44 -5.62 -18.62 -4.98
CA GLN A 44 -4.70 -17.96 -5.92
C GLN A 44 -4.57 -16.46 -5.64
N THR A 45 -5.13 -15.99 -4.53
CA THR A 45 -5.15 -14.56 -4.16
C THR A 45 -4.40 -14.33 -2.86
N ALA A 46 -3.67 -13.23 -2.78
CA ALA A 46 -3.07 -12.77 -1.54
C ALA A 46 -3.42 -11.29 -1.26
N LEU A 47 -3.66 -10.98 0.02
CA LEU A 47 -3.70 -9.62 0.53
C LEU A 47 -2.30 -9.23 1.01
N VAL A 48 -1.74 -8.14 0.48
CA VAL A 48 -0.43 -7.60 0.86
C VAL A 48 -0.62 -6.27 1.59
N VAL A 49 -0.34 -6.29 2.90
CA VAL A 49 -0.47 -5.14 3.80
C VAL A 49 0.91 -4.53 4.02
N MET A 50 1.13 -3.33 3.47
CA MET A 50 2.46 -2.76 3.30
C MET A 50 2.69 -1.56 4.23
N HIS A 51 3.74 -1.64 5.06
CA HIS A 51 4.25 -0.57 5.92
C HIS A 51 3.24 -0.02 6.94
N TYR A 52 2.32 -0.86 7.41
CA TYR A 52 1.43 -0.53 8.54
C TYR A 52 2.18 -0.70 9.87
N GLN A 53 3.24 0.07 10.03
CA GLN A 53 4.17 0.01 11.14
C GLN A 53 3.95 1.15 12.13
N THR A 54 4.35 0.93 13.38
CA THR A 54 4.10 1.88 14.47
C THR A 54 4.77 3.22 14.20
N ASP A 55 6.00 3.23 13.69
CA ASP A 55 6.73 4.46 13.38
C ASP A 55 6.01 5.34 12.37
N ILE A 56 5.56 4.76 11.22
CA ILE A 56 4.88 5.56 10.21
C ILE A 56 3.46 5.97 10.64
N LEU A 57 2.73 5.11 11.33
CA LEU A 57 1.40 5.43 11.85
C LEU A 57 1.46 6.56 12.88
N GLY A 58 2.54 6.61 13.68
CA GLY A 58 2.79 7.67 14.63
C GLY A 58 2.98 9.05 14.03
N LEU A 59 3.34 9.14 12.73
CA LEU A 59 3.42 10.41 12.00
C LEU A 59 2.03 10.96 11.64
N PHE A 60 0.98 10.12 11.65
CA PHE A 60 -0.36 10.48 11.22
C PHE A 60 -1.44 10.11 12.27
N PRO A 61 -1.33 10.59 13.53
CA PRO A 61 -2.16 10.13 14.64
C PRO A 61 -3.67 10.41 14.48
N SER A 62 -4.03 11.41 13.68
CA SER A 62 -5.43 11.74 13.39
C SER A 62 -6.09 10.78 12.40
N VAL A 63 -5.33 10.14 11.53
CA VAL A 63 -5.82 9.26 10.45
C VAL A 63 -5.63 7.78 10.82
N ALA A 64 -4.58 7.45 11.53
CA ALA A 64 -4.18 6.09 11.85
C ALA A 64 -5.31 5.22 12.44
N PRO A 65 -6.17 5.67 13.38
CA PRO A 65 -7.22 4.83 13.94
C PRO A 65 -8.24 4.36 12.88
N ALA A 66 -8.70 5.24 12.01
CA ALA A 66 -9.65 4.89 10.96
C ALA A 66 -9.03 3.96 9.91
N LEU A 67 -7.80 4.25 9.52
CA LEU A 67 -7.04 3.46 8.55
C LEU A 67 -6.76 2.03 9.06
N LEU A 68 -6.36 1.91 10.33
CA LEU A 68 -6.16 0.62 11.00
C LEU A 68 -7.47 -0.16 11.11
N ALA A 69 -8.58 0.48 11.49
CA ALA A 69 -9.88 -0.17 11.59
C ALA A 69 -10.36 -0.71 10.22
N ASN A 70 -10.17 0.06 9.14
CA ASN A 70 -10.52 -0.35 7.79
C ASN A 70 -9.66 -1.54 7.33
N THR A 71 -8.35 -1.43 7.51
CA THR A 71 -7.41 -2.48 7.09
C THR A 71 -7.58 -3.75 7.92
N ARG A 72 -7.91 -3.63 9.21
CA ARG A 72 -8.26 -4.78 10.05
C ARG A 72 -9.48 -5.53 9.52
N LYS A 73 -10.56 -4.81 9.16
CA LYS A 73 -11.77 -5.43 8.55
C LYS A 73 -11.41 -6.17 7.27
N LEU A 74 -10.57 -5.57 6.42
CA LEU A 74 -10.11 -6.20 5.19
C LEU A 74 -9.30 -7.48 5.46
N CYS A 75 -8.38 -7.46 6.43
CA CYS A 75 -7.61 -8.63 6.84
C CYS A 75 -8.52 -9.75 7.35
N ASP A 76 -9.50 -9.41 8.19
CA ASP A 76 -10.41 -10.41 8.75
C ASP A 76 -11.32 -11.04 7.67
N ALA A 77 -11.78 -10.24 6.69
CA ALA A 77 -12.53 -10.75 5.53
C ALA A 77 -11.66 -11.65 4.64
N ALA A 78 -10.42 -11.26 4.36
CA ALA A 78 -9.47 -12.07 3.60
C ALA A 78 -9.21 -13.44 4.27
N ARG A 79 -8.99 -13.45 5.59
CA ARG A 79 -8.82 -14.67 6.39
C ARG A 79 -10.05 -15.56 6.32
N ALA A 80 -11.24 -14.98 6.51
CA ALA A 80 -12.51 -15.71 6.46
C ALA A 80 -12.75 -16.37 5.09
N LYS A 81 -12.30 -15.71 4.01
CA LYS A 81 -12.42 -16.22 2.63
C LYS A 81 -11.33 -17.25 2.27
N GLY A 82 -10.30 -17.41 3.11
CA GLY A 82 -9.15 -18.26 2.81
C GLY A 82 -8.11 -17.63 1.87
N VAL A 83 -8.12 -16.31 1.75
CA VAL A 83 -7.09 -15.53 1.06
C VAL A 83 -5.86 -15.40 1.95
N SER A 84 -4.68 -15.69 1.41
CA SER A 84 -3.42 -15.57 2.13
C SER A 84 -3.11 -14.11 2.46
N VAL A 85 -2.71 -13.84 3.73
CA VAL A 85 -2.36 -12.48 4.17
C VAL A 85 -0.86 -12.38 4.39
N TYR A 86 -0.23 -11.42 3.72
CA TYR A 86 1.18 -11.07 3.85
C TYR A 86 1.32 -9.68 4.43
N PHE A 87 2.20 -9.52 5.39
CA PHE A 87 2.63 -8.21 5.87
C PHE A 87 4.01 -7.88 5.28
N ALA A 88 4.23 -6.62 4.94
CA ALA A 88 5.53 -6.17 4.49
C ALA A 88 5.96 -4.93 5.29
N ASN A 89 7.14 -4.99 5.87
CA ASN A 89 7.69 -3.95 6.72
C ASN A 89 9.01 -3.44 6.16
N LEU A 90 9.22 -2.14 6.26
CA LEU A 90 10.57 -1.59 6.21
C LEU A 90 11.30 -1.96 7.49
N ARG A 91 12.57 -2.34 7.37
CA ARG A 91 13.45 -2.54 8.52
C ARG A 91 14.88 -2.20 8.15
N PHE A 92 15.56 -1.53 9.07
CA PHE A 92 16.97 -1.19 8.92
C PHE A 92 17.73 -1.59 10.19
N SER A 93 19.00 -1.97 10.02
CA SER A 93 19.91 -2.17 11.11
C SER A 93 20.33 -0.83 11.74
N PRO A 94 20.72 -0.78 13.01
CA PRO A 94 21.27 0.42 13.63
C PRO A 94 22.36 1.03 12.76
N GLY A 95 22.30 2.35 12.53
CA GLY A 95 23.21 3.07 11.65
C GLY A 95 22.87 3.01 10.16
N TYR A 96 21.86 2.24 9.75
CA TYR A 96 21.32 2.16 8.38
C TYR A 96 22.35 1.73 7.31
N PRO A 97 23.08 0.62 7.51
CA PRO A 97 24.07 0.16 6.52
C PRO A 97 23.43 -0.24 5.18
N GLU A 98 22.14 -0.58 5.17
CA GLU A 98 21.38 -0.94 3.96
C GLU A 98 21.00 0.27 3.10
N VAL A 99 21.16 1.49 3.63
CA VAL A 99 20.77 2.73 2.95
C VAL A 99 21.93 3.28 2.14
N SER A 100 21.81 3.21 0.82
CA SER A 100 22.78 3.82 -0.10
C SER A 100 22.77 5.35 0.02
N PRO A 101 23.94 6.02 -0.03
CA PRO A 101 24.01 7.49 -0.09
C PRO A 101 23.33 8.07 -1.35
N LEU A 102 23.12 7.26 -2.39
CA LEU A 102 22.48 7.67 -3.62
C LEU A 102 20.95 7.56 -3.56
N ASN A 103 20.38 6.91 -2.52
CA ASN A 103 18.95 6.74 -2.36
C ASN A 103 18.36 7.88 -1.53
N LYS A 104 17.79 8.89 -2.20
CA LYS A 104 17.19 10.06 -1.54
C LYS A 104 16.12 9.68 -0.52
N ASN A 105 15.21 8.75 -0.87
CA ASN A 105 14.16 8.28 0.04
C ASN A 105 14.75 7.59 1.28
N GLY A 106 15.70 6.67 1.09
CA GLY A 106 16.37 6.00 2.19
C GLY A 106 17.15 6.98 3.11
N GLN A 107 17.77 8.01 2.53
CA GLN A 107 18.44 9.05 3.32
C GLN A 107 17.45 9.85 4.17
N GLY A 108 16.25 10.15 3.67
CA GLY A 108 15.17 10.76 4.45
C GLY A 108 14.75 9.90 5.64
N ILE A 109 14.52 8.60 5.42
CA ILE A 109 14.18 7.63 6.47
C ILE A 109 15.28 7.58 7.54
N LYS A 110 16.55 7.51 7.13
CA LYS A 110 17.70 7.53 8.03
C LYS A 110 17.77 8.81 8.87
N GLN A 111 17.51 9.97 8.27
CA GLN A 111 17.50 11.26 8.98
C GLN A 111 16.40 11.33 10.05
N LEU A 112 15.26 10.67 9.81
CA LEU A 112 14.15 10.58 10.74
C LEU A 112 14.34 9.48 11.81
N GLY A 113 15.31 8.59 11.64
CA GLY A 113 15.58 7.50 12.58
C GLY A 113 14.52 6.41 12.59
N LEU A 114 13.75 6.21 11.49
CA LEU A 114 12.60 5.31 11.43
C LEU A 114 12.99 3.86 11.08
N PHE A 115 12.15 2.91 11.51
CA PHE A 115 12.17 1.50 11.12
C PHE A 115 13.41 0.69 11.56
N VAL A 116 14.02 1.04 12.68
CA VAL A 116 15.13 0.25 13.27
C VAL A 116 14.57 -0.87 14.15
N ASP A 117 13.77 -0.52 15.16
CA ASP A 117 13.15 -1.45 16.11
C ASP A 117 11.61 -1.41 16.01
N ASP A 118 11.09 -1.36 14.79
CA ASP A 118 9.68 -1.18 14.50
C ASP A 118 9.06 -2.44 13.89
N GLY A 119 7.75 -2.57 14.01
CA GLY A 119 7.00 -3.70 13.48
C GLY A 119 5.58 -3.34 13.04
N THR A 120 4.92 -4.31 12.46
CA THR A 120 3.50 -4.20 12.10
C THR A 120 2.68 -3.83 13.33
N SER A 121 1.79 -2.83 13.21
CA SER A 121 0.89 -2.44 14.30
C SER A 121 0.10 -3.64 14.83
N PRO A 122 0.08 -3.86 16.16
CA PRO A 122 -0.64 -4.96 16.77
C PRO A 122 -2.16 -4.88 16.55
N GLU A 123 -2.69 -3.68 16.26
CA GLU A 123 -4.11 -3.45 16.00
C GLU A 123 -4.62 -4.18 14.76
N LEU A 124 -3.75 -4.52 13.80
CA LEU A 124 -4.09 -5.34 12.64
C LEU A 124 -4.28 -6.82 12.98
N GLY A 125 -3.92 -7.24 14.19
CA GLY A 125 -4.09 -8.62 14.66
C GLY A 125 -3.41 -9.64 13.77
N ARG A 126 -2.16 -9.36 13.33
CA ARG A 126 -1.38 -10.29 12.54
C ARG A 126 -1.27 -11.63 13.26
N GLN A 127 -1.55 -12.70 12.54
CA GLN A 127 -1.42 -14.07 13.07
C GLN A 127 0.03 -14.55 12.96
N ALA A 128 0.45 -15.45 13.84
CA ALA A 128 1.83 -15.98 13.85
C ALA A 128 2.21 -16.71 12.55
N SER A 129 1.23 -17.32 11.89
CA SER A 129 1.39 -18.01 10.61
C SER A 129 1.51 -17.08 9.41
N GLU A 130 1.12 -15.79 9.55
CA GLU A 130 1.17 -14.83 8.46
C GLU A 130 2.59 -14.27 8.30
N PRO A 131 3.19 -14.41 7.11
CA PRO A 131 4.58 -13.99 6.90
C PRO A 131 4.73 -12.47 6.95
N VAL A 132 5.89 -12.03 7.44
CA VAL A 132 6.34 -10.64 7.36
C VAL A 132 7.52 -10.58 6.39
N ILE A 133 7.35 -9.86 5.31
CA ILE A 133 8.40 -9.58 4.33
C ILE A 133 9.18 -8.36 4.81
N ILE A 134 10.49 -8.49 4.92
CA ILE A 134 11.38 -7.38 5.30
C ILE A 134 11.95 -6.75 4.04
N ALA A 135 11.62 -5.50 3.83
CA ALA A 135 12.10 -4.68 2.73
C ALA A 135 13.05 -3.59 3.23
N HIS A 136 13.98 -3.16 2.38
CA HIS A 136 14.88 -2.02 2.60
C HIS A 136 14.65 -0.92 1.55
N ARG A 137 13.58 -1.04 0.76
CA ARG A 137 13.20 -0.11 -0.31
C ARG A 137 11.69 0.09 -0.31
N ALA A 138 11.23 1.11 -1.04
CA ALA A 138 9.81 1.43 -1.13
C ALA A 138 9.00 0.25 -1.70
N SER A 139 9.46 -0.37 -2.79
CA SER A 139 8.80 -1.57 -3.30
C SER A 139 9.05 -2.77 -2.38
N VAL A 140 7.98 -3.46 -1.98
CA VAL A 140 8.05 -4.67 -1.16
C VAL A 140 8.57 -5.89 -1.92
N PHE A 141 8.73 -5.78 -3.24
CA PHE A 141 9.29 -6.83 -4.09
C PHE A 141 10.80 -6.66 -4.30
N PHE A 142 11.31 -5.42 -4.25
CA PHE A 142 12.71 -5.18 -4.57
C PHE A 142 13.65 -5.71 -3.49
N GLY A 143 14.45 -6.71 -3.85
CA GLY A 143 15.43 -7.32 -2.95
C GLY A 143 14.83 -8.19 -1.85
N THR A 144 13.58 -8.65 -2.03
CA THR A 144 12.89 -9.56 -1.12
C THR A 144 12.55 -10.89 -1.82
N ASP A 145 12.07 -11.85 -1.06
CA ASP A 145 11.61 -13.13 -1.58
C ASP A 145 10.08 -13.19 -1.81
N LEU A 146 9.38 -12.05 -1.72
CA LEU A 146 7.91 -12.00 -1.81
C LEU A 146 7.40 -12.65 -3.10
N GLN A 147 7.94 -12.25 -4.26
CA GLN A 147 7.51 -12.79 -5.55
C GLN A 147 7.70 -14.32 -5.63
N ALA A 148 8.85 -14.80 -5.17
CA ALA A 148 9.13 -16.23 -5.16
C ALA A 148 8.15 -17.01 -4.27
N ARG A 149 7.79 -16.45 -3.10
CA ARG A 149 6.80 -17.05 -2.19
C ARG A 149 5.41 -17.09 -2.81
N LEU A 150 4.98 -15.99 -3.45
CA LEU A 150 3.68 -15.90 -4.12
C LEU A 150 3.59 -16.94 -5.26
N PHE A 151 4.60 -17.01 -6.11
CA PHE A 151 4.63 -17.99 -7.20
C PHE A 151 4.68 -19.43 -6.71
N ALA A 152 5.44 -19.72 -5.65
CA ALA A 152 5.49 -21.06 -5.06
C ALA A 152 4.14 -21.52 -4.48
N GLN A 153 3.26 -20.59 -4.14
CA GLN A 153 1.89 -20.86 -3.67
C GLN A 153 0.84 -20.80 -4.79
N GLY A 154 1.25 -20.55 -6.03
CA GLY A 154 0.33 -20.40 -7.16
C GLY A 154 -0.54 -19.13 -7.10
N ILE A 155 -0.07 -18.09 -6.40
CA ILE A 155 -0.75 -16.80 -6.32
C ILE A 155 -0.54 -16.03 -7.63
N ASP A 156 -1.62 -15.60 -8.25
CA ASP A 156 -1.65 -14.79 -9.47
C ASP A 156 -2.40 -13.47 -9.28
N SER A 157 -3.08 -13.30 -8.17
CA SER A 157 -3.93 -12.14 -7.87
C SER A 157 -3.54 -11.50 -6.53
N LEU A 158 -3.41 -10.16 -6.51
CA LEU A 158 -2.99 -9.44 -5.31
C LEU A 158 -4.00 -8.34 -4.96
N ILE A 159 -4.42 -8.30 -3.69
CA ILE A 159 -5.10 -7.15 -3.09
C ILE A 159 -4.02 -6.37 -2.32
N MET A 160 -3.78 -5.12 -2.69
CA MET A 160 -2.65 -4.34 -2.18
C MET A 160 -3.12 -3.10 -1.44
N VAL A 161 -2.62 -2.92 -0.23
CA VAL A 161 -2.90 -1.75 0.62
C VAL A 161 -1.63 -1.28 1.31
N GLY A 162 -1.51 0.02 1.61
CA GLY A 162 -0.26 0.51 2.21
C GLY A 162 -0.18 2.00 2.51
N ILE A 163 0.89 2.37 3.21
CA ILE A 163 1.27 3.72 3.59
C ILE A 163 2.75 3.95 3.20
N ALA A 164 3.06 4.92 2.32
CA ALA A 164 2.22 5.90 1.65
C ALA A 164 1.88 5.47 0.21
N SER A 165 0.82 6.08 -0.36
CA SER A 165 0.40 5.79 -1.74
C SER A 165 1.46 6.19 -2.75
N THR A 166 2.14 7.32 -2.57
CA THR A 166 3.26 7.77 -3.40
C THR A 166 4.54 6.94 -3.22
N GLY A 167 4.66 6.23 -2.13
CA GLY A 167 5.83 5.42 -1.78
C GLY A 167 5.62 3.95 -2.10
N VAL A 168 5.26 3.17 -1.07
CA VAL A 168 5.18 1.71 -1.14
C VAL A 168 4.11 1.23 -2.11
N VAL A 169 2.93 1.87 -2.14
CA VAL A 169 1.83 1.39 -3.01
C VAL A 169 2.21 1.59 -4.46
N LEU A 170 2.65 2.80 -4.86
CA LEU A 170 3.04 3.10 -6.23
C LEU A 170 4.18 2.19 -6.72
N SER A 171 5.25 2.08 -5.92
CA SER A 171 6.42 1.28 -6.28
C SER A 171 6.12 -0.22 -6.37
N SER A 172 5.26 -0.72 -5.49
CA SER A 172 4.92 -2.16 -5.46
C SER A 172 3.88 -2.53 -6.50
N VAL A 173 2.89 -1.66 -6.75
CA VAL A 173 1.89 -1.85 -7.82
C VAL A 173 2.57 -1.85 -9.19
N ALA A 174 3.48 -0.90 -9.45
CA ALA A 174 4.21 -0.87 -10.71
C ALA A 174 4.99 -2.18 -10.94
N TYR A 175 5.72 -2.64 -9.93
CA TYR A 175 6.47 -3.91 -10.01
C TYR A 175 5.53 -5.11 -10.22
N ALA A 176 4.45 -5.21 -9.46
CA ALA A 176 3.53 -6.34 -9.54
C ALA A 176 2.77 -6.38 -10.88
N SER A 177 2.48 -5.21 -11.46
CA SER A 177 1.93 -5.08 -12.81
C SER A 177 2.90 -5.62 -13.86
N ASP A 178 4.19 -5.25 -13.78
CA ASP A 178 5.23 -5.74 -14.71
C ASP A 178 5.55 -7.23 -14.49
N ALA A 179 5.16 -7.79 -13.34
CA ALA A 179 5.29 -9.22 -13.03
C ALA A 179 4.01 -10.03 -13.35
N ASP A 180 3.08 -9.45 -14.11
CA ASP A 180 1.85 -10.07 -14.64
C ASP A 180 0.84 -10.53 -13.56
N PHE A 181 0.86 -9.93 -12.35
CA PHE A 181 -0.19 -10.18 -11.36
C PHE A 181 -1.48 -9.43 -11.73
N ARG A 182 -2.62 -10.07 -11.48
CA ARG A 182 -3.91 -9.38 -11.41
C ARG A 182 -3.98 -8.56 -10.13
N LEU A 183 -4.25 -7.26 -10.26
CA LEU A 183 -4.09 -6.33 -9.15
C LEU A 183 -5.41 -5.68 -8.75
N TYR A 184 -5.61 -5.59 -7.44
CA TYR A 184 -6.64 -4.81 -6.77
C TYR A 184 -5.98 -3.88 -5.76
N THR A 185 -6.40 -2.62 -5.72
CA THR A 185 -5.99 -1.67 -4.67
C THR A 185 -7.22 -1.18 -3.92
N VAL A 186 -7.17 -1.21 -2.58
CA VAL A 186 -8.29 -0.76 -1.75
C VAL A 186 -7.98 0.63 -1.22
N LYS A 187 -8.60 1.65 -1.83
CA LYS A 187 -8.29 3.05 -1.57
C LYS A 187 -8.45 3.43 -0.10
N ASP A 188 -9.55 3.02 0.54
CA ASP A 188 -9.85 3.33 1.94
C ASP A 188 -8.89 2.65 2.95
N CYS A 189 -8.03 1.77 2.45
CA CYS A 189 -6.93 1.12 3.17
C CYS A 189 -5.57 1.57 2.64
N CYS A 190 -5.48 2.73 2.02
CA CYS A 190 -4.24 3.39 1.64
C CYS A 190 -4.28 4.84 2.14
N TYR A 191 -3.11 5.40 2.36
CA TYR A 191 -3.01 6.78 2.83
C TYR A 191 -1.77 7.45 2.24
N ASP A 192 -1.87 8.75 2.05
CA ASP A 192 -0.74 9.62 1.73
C ASP A 192 -0.97 10.97 2.44
N PRO A 193 0.05 11.64 2.99
CA PRO A 193 -0.10 12.96 3.58
C PRO A 193 -0.54 14.01 2.54
N ASP A 194 -0.14 13.87 1.27
CA ASP A 194 -0.64 14.69 0.17
C ASP A 194 -1.92 14.07 -0.40
N GLN A 195 -3.06 14.54 0.08
CA GLN A 195 -4.36 14.02 -0.34
C GLN A 195 -4.68 14.32 -1.80
N VAL A 196 -4.16 15.41 -2.38
CA VAL A 196 -4.35 15.74 -3.80
C VAL A 196 -3.63 14.71 -4.67
N VAL A 197 -2.38 14.41 -4.33
CA VAL A 197 -1.61 13.39 -5.03
C VAL A 197 -2.20 11.99 -4.80
N HIS A 198 -2.68 11.68 -3.59
CA HIS A 198 -3.37 10.42 -3.30
C HIS A 198 -4.56 10.21 -4.24
N GLU A 199 -5.48 11.18 -4.31
CA GLU A 199 -6.66 11.12 -5.19
C GLU A 199 -6.25 10.98 -6.66
N HIS A 200 -5.24 11.73 -7.08
CA HIS A 200 -4.75 11.67 -8.44
C HIS A 200 -4.13 10.32 -8.81
N LEU A 201 -3.36 9.70 -7.91
CA LEU A 201 -2.79 8.37 -8.12
C LEU A 201 -3.89 7.32 -8.31
N PHE A 202 -4.94 7.36 -7.48
CA PHE A 202 -6.04 6.40 -7.57
C PHE A 202 -6.92 6.58 -8.81
N SER A 203 -7.04 7.81 -9.31
CA SER A 203 -7.80 8.11 -10.54
C SER A 203 -7.00 7.98 -11.83
N THR A 204 -5.69 7.71 -11.77
CA THR A 204 -4.81 7.67 -12.95
C THR A 204 -3.87 6.46 -12.93
N ALA A 205 -2.77 6.55 -12.17
CA ALA A 205 -1.70 5.55 -12.19
C ALA A 205 -2.14 4.19 -11.68
N PHE A 206 -3.00 4.13 -10.66
CA PHE A 206 -3.53 2.87 -10.17
C PHE A 206 -4.67 2.37 -11.04
N ASP A 207 -5.59 3.23 -11.48
CA ASP A 207 -6.69 2.86 -12.36
C ASP A 207 -6.21 2.20 -13.67
N SER A 208 -5.05 2.62 -14.17
CA SER A 208 -4.46 2.03 -15.38
C SER A 208 -3.80 0.66 -15.17
N ARG A 209 -3.57 0.22 -13.92
CA ARG A 209 -2.81 -1.01 -13.58
C ARG A 209 -3.58 -1.96 -12.68
N THR A 210 -4.58 -1.46 -11.95
CA THR A 210 -5.29 -2.23 -10.94
C THR A 210 -6.79 -2.00 -11.05
N THR A 211 -7.59 -2.90 -10.50
CA THR A 211 -8.97 -2.59 -10.17
C THR A 211 -8.99 -1.82 -8.85
N VAL A 212 -9.28 -0.53 -8.90
CA VAL A 212 -9.40 0.32 -7.71
C VAL A 212 -10.74 0.02 -7.03
N LEU A 213 -10.70 -0.32 -5.74
CA LEU A 213 -11.86 -0.68 -4.94
C LEU A 213 -12.03 0.27 -3.76
N SER A 214 -13.28 0.52 -3.38
CA SER A 214 -13.59 0.96 -2.02
C SER A 214 -13.45 -0.21 -1.05
N LEU A 215 -13.41 0.07 0.26
CA LEU A 215 -13.45 -1.00 1.27
C LEU A 215 -14.74 -1.82 1.15
N ALA A 216 -15.89 -1.18 0.87
CA ALA A 216 -17.15 -1.86 0.70
C ALA A 216 -17.13 -2.86 -0.46
N ASP A 217 -16.57 -2.46 -1.62
CA ASP A 217 -16.43 -3.33 -2.78
C ASP A 217 -15.45 -4.49 -2.51
N ALA A 218 -14.35 -4.21 -1.82
CA ALA A 218 -13.39 -5.24 -1.42
C ALA A 218 -13.99 -6.27 -0.45
N LEU A 219 -14.83 -5.84 0.49
CA LEU A 219 -15.54 -6.74 1.39
C LEU A 219 -16.58 -7.59 0.65
N LEU A 220 -17.26 -7.03 -0.36
CA LEU A 220 -18.17 -7.79 -1.23
C LEU A 220 -17.40 -8.81 -2.09
N LEU A 221 -16.24 -8.45 -2.60
CA LEU A 221 -15.36 -9.36 -3.35
C LEU A 221 -14.90 -10.56 -2.49
N LEU A 222 -14.75 -10.34 -1.19
CA LEU A 222 -14.31 -11.31 -0.18
C LEU A 222 -15.49 -12.04 0.52
N ALA A 223 -16.72 -11.68 0.25
CA ALA A 223 -17.89 -12.37 0.80
C ALA A 223 -18.19 -13.66 -0.01
#